data_af0ae7716c2219a09ed21766f0a3be55
#
_entry.id   af0ae7716c2219a09ed21766f0a3be55
#
_cell.length_a   1.000
_cell.length_b   1.000
_cell.length_c   1.000
_cell.angle_alpha   90.00
_cell.angle_beta   90.00
_cell.angle_gamma   90.00
#
_symmetry.space_group_name_H-M   'P 1'
#
loop_
_entity.id
_entity.type
_entity.pdbx_description
1 polymer ?
#
loop_
_entity_poly.entity_id
_entity_poly.type
_entity_poly.pdbx_seq_one_letter_code
_entity_poly.pdbx_strand_id
1 'polypeptide(L)'
;MSEFHFKRLEKYKVGGTRDKMELKVPLPHSPSGKVYRWCPNVDCTPRLFLLGDAQIPEKLDISQLKRTPGTQGTTCPYCGMDADDDEFNYLGDIKAIQKYIEWAASRDVNDYFVKMAKDFNRSQPRGGLISIKMDIKPDYSQEPRAWREDLIRNLACNICGRKYGVYAIALFCPDCGGKNLHVHFEREIELILQQIDLAEQVAETNNSELSYRILGNAHEDVVTVFETYQKVFYRYMIKKIFPKDQSEKMIDKGAIGNRFQNLDRAKDLYKKLSLDPFSVLTLEELDLMKLNIEKRHVIGHNLSLADESYADTMSRGKPGTTVEILAEEISEFAETVKKIIMELEQLM
;
A
#
# COMPACT_ATOMS: atom_id res chain seq x y z
N MET A 1 49.01 21.26 11.60
CA MET A 1 47.83 21.16 10.71
C MET A 1 46.88 20.13 11.30
N SER A 2 45.63 20.47 11.57
CA SER A 2 44.65 19.47 12.03
C SER A 2 44.38 18.47 10.89
N GLU A 3 44.45 17.21 11.24
CA GLU A 3 44.18 16.13 10.29
C GLU A 3 42.75 16.21 9.75
N PHE A 4 42.53 15.96 8.45
CA PHE A 4 41.19 16.00 7.84
C PHE A 4 40.42 14.73 8.18
N HIS A 5 39.17 14.87 8.61
CA HIS A 5 38.23 13.77 8.89
C HIS A 5 36.85 14.09 8.35
N PHE A 6 36.18 13.06 7.80
CA PHE A 6 34.79 13.12 7.36
C PHE A 6 33.85 13.04 8.58
N LYS A 7 33.57 14.18 9.20
CA LYS A 7 32.80 14.25 10.46
C LYS A 7 31.36 13.75 10.32
N ARG A 8 30.69 14.09 9.21
CA ARG A 8 29.29 13.72 8.97
C ARG A 8 29.13 12.25 8.64
N LEU A 9 30.16 11.62 8.10
CA LEU A 9 30.17 10.19 7.73
C LEU A 9 30.73 9.30 8.84
N GLU A 10 31.45 9.84 9.83
CA GLU A 10 32.11 9.06 10.90
C GLU A 10 31.13 8.18 11.67
N LYS A 11 29.89 8.67 11.91
CA LYS A 11 28.83 7.92 12.61
C LYS A 11 28.36 6.66 11.86
N TYR A 12 28.68 6.55 10.59
CA TYR A 12 28.30 5.40 9.74
C TYR A 12 29.50 4.48 9.43
N LYS A 13 30.70 4.85 9.86
CA LYS A 13 31.92 4.08 9.61
C LYS A 13 31.88 2.78 10.39
N VAL A 14 32.03 1.64 9.72
CA VAL A 14 32.07 0.32 10.30
C VAL A 14 33.45 -0.36 10.13
N GLY A 15 34.30 0.18 9.23
CA GLY A 15 35.61 -0.40 8.94
C GLY A 15 36.33 0.36 7.83
N GLY A 16 37.34 -0.30 7.27
CA GLY A 16 38.14 0.22 6.16
C GLY A 16 39.41 0.94 6.58
N THR A 17 40.20 1.34 5.57
CA THR A 17 41.43 2.11 5.72
C THR A 17 41.14 3.60 5.60
N ARG A 18 42.19 4.42 5.75
CA ARG A 18 42.10 5.87 5.53
C ARG A 18 41.66 6.23 4.11
N ASP A 19 42.10 5.46 3.12
CA ASP A 19 41.84 5.71 1.69
C ASP A 19 40.56 5.01 1.19
N LYS A 20 40.04 4.01 1.98
CA LYS A 20 38.83 3.27 1.64
C LYS A 20 37.99 3.06 2.90
N MET A 21 37.08 4.00 3.16
CA MET A 21 36.16 3.92 4.28
C MET A 21 35.00 2.99 3.96
N GLU A 22 34.71 2.07 4.88
CA GLU A 22 33.53 1.22 4.83
C GLU A 22 32.41 1.87 5.65
N LEU A 23 31.28 2.14 4.99
CA LEU A 23 30.13 2.84 5.59
C LEU A 23 28.91 1.90 5.63
N LYS A 24 28.20 1.88 6.76
CA LYS A 24 26.89 1.26 6.91
C LYS A 24 25.85 2.37 7.16
N VAL A 25 25.29 2.88 6.06
CA VAL A 25 24.24 3.91 6.14
C VAL A 25 22.89 3.22 6.17
N PRO A 26 22.04 3.46 7.18
CA PRO A 26 20.71 2.87 7.24
C PRO A 26 19.84 3.38 6.10
N LEU A 27 18.90 2.55 5.64
CA LEU A 27 17.88 2.98 4.68
C LEU A 27 17.04 4.12 5.28
N PRO A 28 16.68 5.13 4.48
CA PRO A 28 15.85 6.21 4.96
C PRO A 28 14.45 5.70 5.31
N HIS A 29 13.90 6.25 6.41
CA HIS A 29 12.55 5.93 6.84
C HIS A 29 11.56 6.94 6.24
N SER A 30 10.37 6.46 5.91
CA SER A 30 9.22 7.30 5.59
C SER A 30 8.80 8.14 6.82
N PRO A 31 7.95 9.17 6.68
CA PRO A 31 7.40 9.92 7.81
C PRO A 31 6.69 9.04 8.84
N SER A 32 6.16 7.89 8.44
CA SER A 32 5.54 6.90 9.33
C SER A 32 6.52 5.88 9.94
N GLY A 33 7.83 6.11 9.81
CA GLY A 33 8.87 5.24 10.38
C GLY A 33 9.13 3.93 9.62
N LYS A 34 8.56 3.76 8.42
CA LYS A 34 8.68 2.53 7.62
C LYS A 34 9.74 2.68 6.54
N VAL A 35 10.33 1.55 6.11
CA VAL A 35 11.33 1.47 5.04
C VAL A 35 10.65 1.09 3.73
N TYR A 36 11.01 1.76 2.63
CA TYR A 36 10.54 1.42 1.30
C TYR A 36 11.17 0.11 0.82
N ARG A 37 10.33 -0.71 0.18
CA ARG A 37 10.71 -1.98 -0.44
C ARG A 37 10.17 -2.05 -1.86
N TRP A 38 10.90 -2.72 -2.74
CA TRP A 38 10.58 -2.84 -4.15
C TRP A 38 10.61 -4.29 -4.57
N CYS A 39 9.47 -4.85 -5.01
CA CYS A 39 9.42 -6.23 -5.48
C CYS A 39 10.35 -6.46 -6.66
N PRO A 40 11.26 -7.46 -6.61
CA PRO A 40 12.17 -7.77 -7.72
C PRO A 40 11.44 -8.37 -8.93
N ASN A 41 10.26 -8.96 -8.76
CA ASN A 41 9.46 -9.49 -9.86
C ASN A 41 9.00 -8.35 -10.79
N VAL A 42 9.48 -8.38 -12.04
CA VAL A 42 9.18 -7.37 -13.06
C VAL A 42 7.70 -7.36 -13.49
N ASP A 43 7.01 -8.48 -13.36
CA ASP A 43 5.60 -8.66 -13.73
C ASP A 43 4.64 -8.29 -12.56
N CYS A 44 5.19 -7.83 -11.41
CA CYS A 44 4.40 -7.39 -10.26
C CYS A 44 3.99 -5.91 -10.42
N THR A 45 2.71 -5.61 -10.21
CA THR A 45 2.16 -4.25 -10.26
C THR A 45 1.09 -4.08 -9.18
N PRO A 46 1.27 -3.15 -8.23
CA PRO A 46 2.46 -2.31 -8.02
C PRO A 46 3.63 -3.13 -7.46
N ARG A 47 4.84 -2.54 -7.46
CA ARG A 47 6.04 -3.18 -6.89
C ARG A 47 6.46 -2.58 -5.55
N LEU A 48 6.04 -1.32 -5.29
CA LEU A 48 6.43 -0.56 -4.11
C LEU A 48 5.53 -0.87 -2.92
N PHE A 49 6.14 -1.10 -1.75
CA PHE A 49 5.47 -1.22 -0.46
C PHE A 49 6.40 -0.76 0.67
N LEU A 50 5.91 -0.67 1.89
CA LEU A 50 6.68 -0.24 3.06
C LEU A 50 6.66 -1.31 4.13
N LEU A 51 7.81 -1.50 4.77
CA LEU A 51 7.98 -2.42 5.90
C LEU A 51 8.29 -1.60 7.16
N GLY A 52 7.48 -1.77 8.19
CA GLY A 52 7.64 -1.13 9.49
C GLY A 52 8.05 -2.11 10.59
N ASP A 53 7.88 -1.70 11.84
CA ASP A 53 8.19 -2.52 13.00
C ASP A 53 7.20 -3.68 13.18
N ALA A 54 7.64 -4.75 13.82
CA ALA A 54 6.80 -5.86 14.26
C ALA A 54 6.44 -5.71 15.74
N GLN A 55 5.18 -5.86 16.05
CA GLN A 55 4.71 -6.08 17.42
C GLN A 55 4.28 -7.55 17.51
N ILE A 56 5.27 -8.42 17.81
CA ILE A 56 5.04 -9.87 17.82
C ILE A 56 3.96 -10.20 18.86
N PRO A 57 2.84 -10.83 18.47
CA PRO A 57 1.81 -11.27 19.41
C PRO A 57 2.37 -12.28 20.43
N GLU A 58 1.82 -12.31 21.64
CA GLU A 58 2.19 -13.29 22.67
C GLU A 58 1.97 -14.75 22.21
N LYS A 59 0.97 -14.96 21.36
CA LYS A 59 0.67 -16.28 20.76
C LYS A 59 0.71 -16.14 19.24
N LEU A 60 1.73 -16.74 18.62
CA LEU A 60 1.85 -16.88 17.18
C LEU A 60 1.13 -18.14 16.70
N ASP A 61 0.27 -18.01 15.70
CA ASP A 61 -0.24 -19.17 14.95
C ASP A 61 0.80 -19.60 13.90
N ILE A 62 1.65 -20.54 14.33
CA ILE A 62 2.76 -21.04 13.51
C ILE A 62 2.26 -21.72 12.23
N SER A 63 1.03 -22.25 12.20
CA SER A 63 0.47 -22.98 11.05
C SER A 63 0.24 -22.07 9.82
N GLN A 64 0.07 -20.78 10.04
CA GLN A 64 -0.16 -19.78 8.98
C GLN A 64 1.12 -19.07 8.52
N LEU A 65 2.25 -19.38 9.12
CA LEU A 65 3.53 -18.74 8.79
C LEU A 65 4.21 -19.49 7.64
N LYS A 66 4.65 -18.76 6.62
CA LYS A 66 5.61 -19.29 5.65
C LYS A 66 7.05 -19.28 6.19
N ARG A 67 7.35 -18.34 7.10
CA ARG A 67 8.65 -18.22 7.77
C ARG A 67 8.51 -17.58 9.14
N THR A 68 9.54 -17.73 9.96
CA THR A 68 9.63 -17.07 11.28
C THR A 68 9.69 -15.55 11.08
N PRO A 69 8.80 -14.76 11.74
CA PRO A 69 8.82 -13.31 11.67
C PRO A 69 10.14 -12.71 12.12
N GLY A 70 10.59 -11.64 11.46
CA GLY A 70 11.85 -10.97 11.79
C GLY A 70 13.12 -11.73 11.38
N THR A 71 13.00 -12.84 10.68
CA THR A 71 14.16 -13.52 10.04
C THR A 71 14.50 -12.85 8.72
N GLN A 72 15.70 -13.12 8.20
CA GLN A 72 16.13 -12.61 6.91
C GLN A 72 15.20 -13.09 5.79
N GLY A 73 14.79 -12.17 4.93
CA GLY A 73 13.93 -12.39 3.78
C GLY A 73 12.62 -11.61 3.85
N THR A 74 12.12 -11.25 2.70
CA THR A 74 10.89 -10.45 2.51
C THR A 74 9.97 -11.16 1.52
N THR A 75 8.64 -11.12 1.78
CA THR A 75 7.61 -11.55 0.84
C THR A 75 6.97 -10.34 0.17
N CYS A 76 6.80 -10.36 -1.14
CA CYS A 76 6.01 -9.31 -1.80
C CYS A 76 4.53 -9.42 -1.39
N PRO A 77 3.93 -8.34 -0.84
CA PRO A 77 2.53 -8.39 -0.41
C PRO A 77 1.54 -8.57 -1.57
N TYR A 78 1.95 -8.31 -2.80
CA TYR A 78 1.07 -8.35 -3.97
C TYR A 78 1.12 -9.66 -4.75
N CYS A 79 2.31 -10.21 -4.97
CA CYS A 79 2.47 -11.42 -5.79
C CYS A 79 2.99 -12.64 -5.01
N GLY A 80 3.33 -12.48 -3.73
CA GLY A 80 3.82 -13.57 -2.89
C GLY A 80 5.23 -14.05 -3.22
N MET A 81 6.01 -13.30 -4.01
CA MET A 81 7.42 -13.63 -4.28
C MET A 81 8.23 -13.48 -3.01
N ASP A 82 9.00 -14.52 -2.68
CA ASP A 82 9.94 -14.53 -1.57
C ASP A 82 11.36 -14.38 -2.10
N ALA A 83 12.16 -13.52 -1.46
CA ALA A 83 13.58 -13.35 -1.74
C ALA A 83 14.29 -12.73 -0.52
N ASP A 84 15.61 -12.61 -0.59
CA ASP A 84 16.40 -11.95 0.44
C ASP A 84 16.10 -10.46 0.53
N ASP A 85 16.30 -9.87 1.71
CA ASP A 85 15.94 -8.48 1.99
C ASP A 85 16.62 -7.46 1.07
N ASP A 86 17.84 -7.76 0.61
CA ASP A 86 18.63 -6.90 -0.28
C ASP A 86 18.07 -6.85 -1.71
N GLU A 87 17.40 -7.92 -2.17
CA GLU A 87 16.72 -7.94 -3.46
C GLU A 87 15.49 -7.01 -3.49
N PHE A 88 14.89 -6.74 -2.33
CA PHE A 88 13.77 -5.81 -2.16
C PHE A 88 14.19 -4.36 -1.95
N ASN A 89 15.46 -4.02 -2.03
CA ASN A 89 15.90 -2.66 -1.84
C ASN A 89 15.33 -1.72 -2.91
N TYR A 90 14.78 -0.60 -2.46
CA TYR A 90 14.25 0.41 -3.36
C TYR A 90 15.39 1.27 -3.93
N LEU A 91 15.61 1.21 -5.24
CA LEU A 91 16.69 1.95 -5.92
C LEU A 91 16.66 3.45 -5.66
N GLY A 92 15.49 4.03 -5.39
CA GLY A 92 15.34 5.43 -5.00
C GLY A 92 16.06 5.74 -3.69
N ASP A 93 15.99 4.85 -2.71
CA ASP A 93 16.67 5.02 -1.42
C ASP A 93 18.17 4.85 -1.56
N ILE A 94 18.64 3.90 -2.37
CA ILE A 94 20.06 3.73 -2.66
C ILE A 94 20.64 5.01 -3.30
N LYS A 95 19.95 5.57 -4.29
CA LYS A 95 20.34 6.85 -4.92
C LYS A 95 20.30 8.02 -3.92
N ALA A 96 19.32 8.03 -3.01
CA ALA A 96 19.24 9.07 -1.98
C ALA A 96 20.38 8.96 -0.97
N ILE A 97 20.77 7.74 -0.55
CA ILE A 97 21.94 7.49 0.30
C ILE A 97 23.23 7.92 -0.44
N GLN A 98 23.40 7.60 -1.70
CA GLN A 98 24.55 8.04 -2.50
C GLN A 98 24.65 9.57 -2.53
N LYS A 99 23.55 10.27 -2.84
CA LYS A 99 23.51 11.75 -2.82
C LYS A 99 23.82 12.31 -1.45
N TYR A 100 23.33 11.66 -0.38
CA TYR A 100 23.64 12.06 0.99
C TYR A 100 25.13 11.91 1.30
N ILE A 101 25.75 10.79 0.94
CA ILE A 101 27.18 10.54 1.15
C ILE A 101 28.02 11.59 0.36
N GLU A 102 27.68 11.84 -0.90
CA GLU A 102 28.34 12.85 -1.75
C GLU A 102 28.22 14.25 -1.14
N TRP A 103 27.02 14.64 -0.71
CA TRP A 103 26.79 15.91 -0.04
C TRP A 103 27.56 16.01 1.28
N ALA A 104 27.51 14.99 2.13
CA ALA A 104 28.20 14.99 3.41
C ALA A 104 29.72 15.08 3.27
N ALA A 105 30.30 14.32 2.31
CA ALA A 105 31.71 14.35 2.01
C ALA A 105 32.14 15.72 1.47
N SER A 106 31.43 16.25 0.47
CA SER A 106 31.68 17.57 -0.11
C SER A 106 31.62 18.68 0.93
N ARG A 107 30.62 18.60 1.82
CA ARG A 107 30.43 19.55 2.92
C ARG A 107 31.58 19.52 3.92
N ASP A 108 32.04 18.34 4.32
CA ASP A 108 33.17 18.21 5.26
C ASP A 108 34.48 18.72 4.65
N VAL A 109 34.69 18.48 3.34
CA VAL A 109 35.84 19.02 2.59
C VAL A 109 35.77 20.55 2.54
N ASN A 110 34.62 21.11 2.19
CA ASN A 110 34.45 22.57 2.16
C ASN A 110 34.68 23.21 3.55
N ASP A 111 34.08 22.65 4.62
CA ASP A 111 34.25 23.15 5.99
C ASP A 111 35.74 23.13 6.41
N TYR A 112 36.48 22.08 6.01
CA TYR A 112 37.91 21.99 6.25
C TYR A 112 38.69 23.12 5.53
N PHE A 113 38.43 23.35 4.27
CA PHE A 113 39.10 24.43 3.50
C PHE A 113 38.72 25.83 4.00
N VAL A 114 37.47 26.06 4.39
CA VAL A 114 37.05 27.32 5.02
C VAL A 114 37.80 27.56 6.33
N LYS A 115 37.99 26.53 7.14
CA LYS A 115 38.78 26.60 8.38
C LYS A 115 40.24 26.89 8.07
N MET A 116 40.82 26.15 7.11
CA MET A 116 42.22 26.35 6.68
C MET A 116 42.45 27.78 6.19
N ALA A 117 41.56 28.34 5.37
CA ALA A 117 41.63 29.71 4.88
C ALA A 117 41.56 30.72 6.05
N LYS A 118 40.70 30.50 7.03
CA LYS A 118 40.63 31.36 8.24
C LYS A 118 41.92 31.29 9.04
N ASP A 119 42.48 30.12 9.27
CA ASP A 119 43.69 29.92 10.02
C ASP A 119 44.91 30.55 9.28
N PHE A 120 44.98 30.36 7.95
CA PHE A 120 45.96 30.99 7.10
C PHE A 120 45.90 32.53 7.20
N ASN A 121 44.72 33.13 7.03
CA ASN A 121 44.54 34.58 7.13
C ASN A 121 44.91 35.15 8.50
N ARG A 122 44.70 34.34 9.59
CA ARG A 122 45.10 34.72 10.96
C ARG A 122 46.61 34.66 11.19
N SER A 123 47.31 33.76 10.51
CA SER A 123 48.77 33.59 10.63
C SER A 123 49.57 34.59 9.83
N GLN A 124 48.95 35.41 9.01
CA GLN A 124 49.64 36.41 8.19
C GLN A 124 50.19 37.55 9.06
N PRO A 125 51.44 37.96 8.88
CA PRO A 125 52.02 39.08 9.64
C PRO A 125 51.28 40.39 9.35
N ARG A 126 50.95 41.10 10.43
CA ARG A 126 50.30 42.41 10.33
C ARG A 126 51.36 43.45 9.99
N GLY A 127 51.36 44.04 8.78
CA GLY A 127 52.27 45.14 8.38
C GLY A 127 53.28 44.80 7.26
N GLY A 128 53.14 43.71 6.54
CA GLY A 128 53.93 43.36 5.35
C GLY A 128 53.53 44.18 4.11
N LEU A 129 54.50 44.45 3.21
CA LEU A 129 54.26 45.12 1.91
C LEU A 129 53.34 44.33 0.97
N ILE A 130 53.18 43.03 1.18
CA ILE A 130 52.29 42.13 0.39
C ILE A 130 51.41 41.37 1.38
N SER A 131 50.08 41.45 1.20
CA SER A 131 49.11 40.66 1.98
C SER A 131 48.43 39.70 1.01
N ILE A 132 48.57 38.40 1.28
CA ILE A 132 47.85 37.35 0.56
C ILE A 132 46.65 36.90 1.40
N LYS A 133 45.46 37.02 0.86
CA LYS A 133 44.23 36.62 1.54
C LYS A 133 43.60 35.43 0.80
N MET A 134 43.31 34.37 1.56
CA MET A 134 42.59 33.22 1.06
C MET A 134 41.12 33.36 1.42
N ASP A 135 40.23 33.35 0.42
CA ASP A 135 38.80 33.45 0.61
C ASP A 135 38.11 32.19 0.03
N ILE A 136 37.52 31.40 0.90
CA ILE A 136 36.78 30.21 0.51
C ILE A 136 35.35 30.38 1.07
N LYS A 137 34.35 30.34 0.18
CA LYS A 137 32.96 30.51 0.55
C LYS A 137 32.41 29.23 1.20
N PRO A 138 31.71 29.36 2.34
CA PRO A 138 31.01 28.23 2.91
C PRO A 138 29.94 27.69 1.94
N ASP A 139 29.83 26.36 1.85
CA ASP A 139 28.75 25.73 1.14
C ASP A 139 27.48 25.70 2.00
N TYR A 140 26.38 26.22 1.51
CA TYR A 140 25.09 26.28 2.20
C TYR A 140 24.06 25.31 1.59
N SER A 141 24.52 24.33 0.79
CA SER A 141 23.62 23.31 0.23
C SER A 141 22.85 22.57 1.32
N GLN A 142 21.57 22.35 1.08
CA GLN A 142 20.70 21.64 2.03
C GLN A 142 20.96 20.13 1.97
N GLU A 143 20.77 19.47 3.11
CA GLU A 143 20.83 18.03 3.21
C GLU A 143 19.76 17.40 2.31
N PRO A 144 20.12 16.44 1.42
CA PRO A 144 19.16 15.75 0.58
C PRO A 144 18.11 15.00 1.42
N ARG A 145 16.86 15.18 1.10
CA ARG A 145 15.75 14.47 1.74
C ARG A 145 15.33 13.27 0.88
N ALA A 146 15.10 12.14 1.52
CA ALA A 146 14.76 10.88 0.88
C ALA A 146 13.41 10.36 1.42
N TRP A 147 12.32 11.09 1.19
CA TRP A 147 10.99 10.63 1.58
C TRP A 147 9.93 11.09 0.56
N ARG A 148 8.84 10.32 0.52
CA ARG A 148 7.67 10.58 -0.31
C ARG A 148 6.43 10.70 0.58
N GLU A 149 5.53 11.61 0.22
CA GLU A 149 4.18 11.68 0.76
C GLU A 149 3.24 11.08 -0.28
N ASP A 150 2.87 9.82 -0.09
CA ASP A 150 1.92 9.13 -0.96
C ASP A 150 0.75 8.61 -0.11
N LEU A 151 -0.39 8.44 -0.77
CA LEU A 151 -1.53 7.78 -0.14
C LEU A 151 -1.22 6.30 0.06
N ILE A 152 -0.96 5.93 1.30
CA ILE A 152 -0.56 4.58 1.70
C ILE A 152 -1.61 4.01 2.64
N ARG A 153 -2.06 2.79 2.37
CA ARG A 153 -2.85 2.01 3.32
C ARG A 153 -1.93 1.35 4.33
N ASN A 154 -2.05 1.76 5.59
CA ASN A 154 -1.27 1.20 6.69
C ASN A 154 -2.00 0.01 7.28
N LEU A 155 -1.33 -1.14 7.30
CA LEU A 155 -1.85 -2.41 7.77
C LEU A 155 -0.95 -2.97 8.87
N ALA A 156 -1.51 -3.86 9.69
CA ALA A 156 -0.77 -4.68 10.65
C ALA A 156 -1.18 -6.14 10.46
N CYS A 157 -0.21 -7.01 10.29
CA CYS A 157 -0.48 -8.43 10.15
C CYS A 157 -1.06 -8.98 11.45
N ASN A 158 -2.20 -9.63 11.40
CA ASN A 158 -2.84 -10.25 12.56
C ASN A 158 -2.11 -11.52 13.04
N ILE A 159 -1.25 -12.13 12.20
CA ILE A 159 -0.48 -13.32 12.52
C ILE A 159 0.81 -12.94 13.26
N CYS A 160 1.63 -12.05 12.71
CA CYS A 160 2.96 -11.73 13.25
C CYS A 160 3.10 -10.31 13.79
N GLY A 161 2.08 -9.47 13.73
CA GLY A 161 2.09 -8.10 14.21
C GLY A 161 2.95 -7.12 13.38
N ARG A 162 3.50 -7.54 12.23
CA ARG A 162 4.28 -6.65 11.36
C ARG A 162 3.42 -5.51 10.82
N LYS A 163 3.84 -4.27 11.06
CA LYS A 163 3.25 -3.08 10.43
C LYS A 163 3.85 -2.89 9.05
N TYR A 164 3.02 -2.63 8.06
CA TYR A 164 3.47 -2.39 6.69
C TYR A 164 2.53 -1.41 5.97
N GLY A 165 2.98 -0.87 4.86
CA GLY A 165 2.22 0.06 4.04
C GLY A 165 2.12 -0.42 2.60
N VAL A 166 0.95 -0.30 1.99
CA VAL A 166 0.70 -0.77 0.62
C VAL A 166 -0.07 0.27 -0.21
N TYR A 167 0.14 0.21 -1.52
CA TYR A 167 -0.53 1.07 -2.51
C TYR A 167 -1.68 0.36 -3.24
N ALA A 168 -1.81 -0.95 -3.03
CA ALA A 168 -2.87 -1.78 -3.60
C ALA A 168 -3.22 -2.91 -2.62
N ILE A 169 -4.20 -3.74 -2.97
CA ILE A 169 -4.63 -4.86 -2.14
C ILE A 169 -3.45 -5.81 -1.87
N ALA A 170 -3.20 -6.06 -0.59
CA ALA A 170 -2.20 -6.99 -0.11
C ALA A 170 -2.81 -8.39 0.02
N LEU A 171 -2.17 -9.38 -0.60
CA LEU A 171 -2.51 -10.79 -0.48
C LEU A 171 -1.73 -11.47 0.66
N PHE A 172 -0.53 -10.96 0.95
CA PHE A 172 0.43 -11.57 1.88
C PHE A 172 1.04 -10.55 2.83
N CYS A 173 1.40 -11.03 4.01
CA CYS A 173 2.25 -10.27 4.92
C CYS A 173 3.70 -10.23 4.38
N PRO A 174 4.35 -9.06 4.30
CA PRO A 174 5.71 -8.96 3.78
C PRO A 174 6.78 -9.57 4.70
N ASP A 175 6.47 -9.83 5.97
CA ASP A 175 7.41 -10.44 6.93
C ASP A 175 7.23 -11.95 7.03
N CYS A 176 6.09 -12.44 7.50
CA CYS A 176 5.86 -13.87 7.72
C CYS A 176 5.37 -14.63 6.47
N GLY A 177 5.01 -13.93 5.39
CA GLY A 177 4.46 -14.53 4.17
C GLY A 177 3.07 -15.13 4.33
N GLY A 178 2.42 -14.98 5.49
CA GLY A 178 1.06 -15.45 5.74
C GLY A 178 0.04 -14.74 4.86
N LYS A 179 -1.08 -15.40 4.58
CA LYS A 179 -2.20 -14.83 3.84
C LYS A 179 -2.79 -13.67 4.64
N ASN A 180 -3.13 -12.56 3.99
CA ASN A 180 -3.50 -11.31 4.68
C ASN A 180 -4.55 -10.49 3.92
N LEU A 181 -5.30 -11.15 3.04
CA LEU A 181 -6.32 -10.54 2.20
C LEU A 181 -7.45 -9.94 3.05
N HIS A 182 -7.91 -10.66 4.08
CA HIS A 182 -8.95 -10.21 5.00
C HIS A 182 -8.54 -8.97 5.80
N VAL A 183 -7.27 -8.85 6.22
CA VAL A 183 -6.78 -7.69 7.01
C VAL A 183 -6.91 -6.39 6.22
N HIS A 184 -6.62 -6.45 4.93
CA HIS A 184 -6.81 -5.28 4.08
C HIS A 184 -8.30 -4.99 3.89
N PHE A 185 -9.12 -6.02 3.70
CA PHE A 185 -10.57 -5.90 3.59
C PHE A 185 -11.18 -5.25 4.85
N GLU A 186 -10.84 -5.72 6.04
CA GLU A 186 -11.33 -5.15 7.29
C GLU A 186 -11.02 -3.65 7.40
N ARG A 187 -9.86 -3.22 6.93
CA ARG A 187 -9.52 -1.79 6.90
C ARG A 187 -10.41 -0.98 5.94
N GLU A 188 -10.76 -1.52 4.78
CA GLU A 188 -11.70 -0.85 3.87
C GLU A 188 -13.10 -0.79 4.48
N ILE A 189 -13.57 -1.86 5.13
CA ILE A 189 -14.87 -1.87 5.83
C ILE A 189 -14.90 -0.86 6.99
N GLU A 190 -13.83 -0.74 7.77
CA GLU A 190 -13.73 0.30 8.79
C GLU A 190 -13.99 1.72 8.24
N LEU A 191 -13.43 2.02 7.06
CA LEU A 191 -13.64 3.32 6.42
C LEU A 191 -15.08 3.50 5.94
N ILE A 192 -15.71 2.44 5.44
CA ILE A 192 -17.12 2.44 5.01
C ILE A 192 -18.04 2.66 6.22
N LEU A 193 -17.79 1.99 7.35
CA LEU A 193 -18.55 2.20 8.58
C LEU A 193 -18.42 3.64 9.09
N GLN A 194 -17.24 4.26 8.99
CA GLN A 194 -17.06 5.68 9.32
C GLN A 194 -17.85 6.61 8.39
N GLN A 195 -18.05 6.24 7.12
CA GLN A 195 -18.93 7.01 6.22
C GLN A 195 -20.39 6.88 6.64
N ILE A 196 -20.83 5.69 7.09
CA ILE A 196 -22.19 5.48 7.61
C ILE A 196 -22.42 6.34 8.86
N ASP A 197 -21.50 6.30 9.82
CA ASP A 197 -21.57 7.14 11.03
C ASP A 197 -21.63 8.63 10.67
N LEU A 198 -20.85 9.06 9.68
CA LEU A 198 -20.89 10.45 9.18
C LEU A 198 -22.25 10.80 8.56
N ALA A 199 -22.85 9.87 7.80
CA ALA A 199 -24.16 10.08 7.20
C ALA A 199 -25.25 10.27 8.27
N GLU A 200 -25.21 9.50 9.35
CA GLU A 200 -26.12 9.63 10.49
C GLU A 200 -25.97 10.99 11.19
N GLN A 201 -24.73 11.41 11.48
CA GLN A 201 -24.46 12.73 12.05
C GLN A 201 -24.96 13.88 11.15
N VAL A 202 -24.82 13.76 9.83
CA VAL A 202 -25.33 14.74 8.87
C VAL A 202 -26.87 14.75 8.86
N ALA A 203 -27.53 13.60 9.00
CA ALA A 203 -28.99 13.52 9.09
C ALA A 203 -29.54 14.28 10.32
N GLU A 204 -28.84 14.22 11.46
CA GLU A 204 -29.19 14.96 12.67
C GLU A 204 -29.23 16.51 12.45
N THR A 205 -28.46 17.00 11.48
CA THR A 205 -28.45 18.43 11.09
C THR A 205 -29.58 18.82 10.12
N ASN A 206 -30.57 17.95 9.89
CA ASN A 206 -31.67 18.09 8.93
C ASN A 206 -31.19 18.20 7.45
N ASN A 207 -30.01 17.68 7.12
CA ASN A 207 -29.50 17.61 5.75
C ASN A 207 -29.64 16.20 5.18
N SER A 208 -30.88 15.75 4.99
CA SER A 208 -31.21 14.40 4.53
C SER A 208 -30.66 14.10 3.11
N GLU A 209 -30.56 15.09 2.23
CA GLU A 209 -30.00 14.90 0.89
C GLU A 209 -28.52 14.55 0.95
N LEU A 210 -27.74 15.28 1.76
CA LEU A 210 -26.31 15.00 1.92
C LEU A 210 -26.08 13.66 2.62
N SER A 211 -26.86 13.36 3.67
CA SER A 211 -26.83 12.07 4.36
C SER A 211 -27.06 10.90 3.38
N TYR A 212 -28.11 11.00 2.56
CA TYR A 212 -28.41 9.99 1.54
C TYR A 212 -27.27 9.81 0.53
N ARG A 213 -26.64 10.90 0.07
CA ARG A 213 -25.47 10.83 -0.83
C ARG A 213 -24.26 10.14 -0.18
N ILE A 214 -24.02 10.39 1.10
CA ILE A 214 -22.92 9.73 1.84
C ILE A 214 -23.20 8.23 1.96
N LEU A 215 -24.44 7.83 2.28
CA LEU A 215 -24.83 6.41 2.29
C LEU A 215 -24.71 5.77 0.90
N GLY A 216 -25.08 6.48 -0.16
CA GLY A 216 -24.89 6.02 -1.54
C GLY A 216 -23.41 5.75 -1.86
N ASN A 217 -22.52 6.64 -1.46
CA ASN A 217 -21.09 6.45 -1.61
C ASN A 217 -20.57 5.23 -0.80
N ALA A 218 -21.01 5.10 0.46
CA ALA A 218 -20.65 3.96 1.30
C ALA A 218 -21.11 2.63 0.67
N HIS A 219 -22.31 2.58 0.12
CA HIS A 219 -22.83 1.43 -0.60
C HIS A 219 -22.01 1.11 -1.86
N GLU A 220 -21.69 2.12 -2.70
CA GLU A 220 -20.85 1.94 -3.88
C GLU A 220 -19.44 1.46 -3.52
N ASP A 221 -18.89 1.91 -2.39
CA ASP A 221 -17.58 1.48 -1.92
C ASP A 221 -17.56 -0.01 -1.55
N VAL A 222 -18.63 -0.57 -0.93
CA VAL A 222 -18.73 -2.02 -0.68
C VAL A 222 -18.67 -2.80 -1.98
N VAL A 223 -19.44 -2.38 -3.02
CA VAL A 223 -19.41 -3.06 -4.33
C VAL A 223 -18.04 -2.93 -4.99
N THR A 224 -17.41 -1.77 -4.89
CA THR A 224 -16.07 -1.51 -5.44
C THR A 224 -15.02 -2.37 -4.76
N VAL A 225 -15.07 -2.49 -3.44
CA VAL A 225 -14.22 -3.39 -2.66
C VAL A 225 -14.43 -4.82 -3.12
N PHE A 226 -15.68 -5.32 -3.15
CA PHE A 226 -16.01 -6.66 -3.63
C PHE A 226 -15.39 -6.94 -5.01
N GLU A 227 -15.68 -6.08 -6.00
CA GLU A 227 -15.19 -6.23 -7.37
C GLU A 227 -13.66 -6.25 -7.44
N THR A 228 -12.99 -5.35 -6.71
CA THR A 228 -11.55 -5.19 -6.77
C THR A 228 -10.83 -6.40 -6.15
N TYR A 229 -11.34 -6.93 -5.03
CA TYR A 229 -10.79 -8.13 -4.41
C TYR A 229 -10.94 -9.37 -5.28
N GLN A 230 -12.11 -9.55 -5.90
CA GLN A 230 -12.34 -10.61 -6.88
C GLN A 230 -11.32 -10.54 -8.04
N LYS A 231 -11.10 -9.34 -8.59
CA LYS A 231 -10.14 -9.12 -9.68
C LYS A 231 -8.70 -9.45 -9.28
N VAL A 232 -8.29 -9.02 -8.08
CA VAL A 232 -6.92 -9.25 -7.57
C VAL A 232 -6.70 -10.74 -7.32
N PHE A 233 -7.62 -11.40 -6.62
CA PHE A 233 -7.55 -12.84 -6.37
C PHE A 233 -7.55 -13.65 -7.66
N TYR A 234 -8.48 -13.37 -8.59
CA TYR A 234 -8.58 -14.07 -9.86
C TYR A 234 -7.29 -13.96 -10.67
N ARG A 235 -6.72 -12.75 -10.78
CA ARG A 235 -5.43 -12.53 -11.45
C ARG A 235 -4.28 -13.30 -10.79
N TYR A 236 -4.24 -13.33 -9.46
CA TYR A 236 -3.26 -14.10 -8.72
C TYR A 236 -3.37 -15.59 -9.04
N MET A 237 -4.57 -16.18 -8.96
CA MET A 237 -4.82 -17.59 -9.22
C MET A 237 -4.50 -17.97 -10.68
N ILE A 238 -4.90 -17.15 -11.65
CA ILE A 238 -4.56 -17.37 -13.07
C ILE A 238 -3.04 -17.44 -13.26
N LYS A 239 -2.29 -16.48 -12.70
CA LYS A 239 -0.81 -16.47 -12.78
C LYS A 239 -0.16 -17.64 -12.07
N LYS A 240 -0.79 -18.16 -11.00
CA LYS A 240 -0.32 -19.31 -10.22
C LYS A 240 -0.53 -20.65 -10.96
N ILE A 241 -1.66 -20.78 -11.67
CA ILE A 241 -2.11 -22.06 -12.26
C ILE A 241 -1.64 -22.21 -13.70
N PHE A 242 -1.63 -21.13 -14.50
CA PHE A 242 -1.41 -21.21 -15.94
C PHE A 242 -0.05 -20.65 -16.35
N PRO A 243 0.55 -21.17 -17.45
CA PRO A 243 1.75 -20.59 -18.07
C PRO A 243 1.54 -19.11 -18.44
N LYS A 244 2.64 -18.33 -18.50
CA LYS A 244 2.62 -16.88 -18.72
C LYS A 244 1.78 -16.47 -19.93
N ASP A 245 2.00 -17.05 -21.11
CA ASP A 245 1.31 -16.70 -22.35
C ASP A 245 -0.21 -16.93 -22.27
N GLN A 246 -0.63 -17.95 -21.54
CA GLN A 246 -2.05 -18.25 -21.32
C GLN A 246 -2.65 -17.34 -20.28
N SER A 247 -1.92 -17.10 -19.19
CA SER A 247 -2.36 -16.23 -18.09
C SER A 247 -2.57 -14.80 -18.58
N GLU A 248 -1.68 -14.25 -19.40
CA GLU A 248 -1.80 -12.90 -19.96
C GLU A 248 -3.09 -12.73 -20.77
N LYS A 249 -3.45 -13.70 -21.62
CA LYS A 249 -4.70 -13.68 -22.37
C LYS A 249 -5.93 -13.75 -21.47
N MET A 250 -5.87 -14.51 -20.38
CA MET A 250 -6.99 -14.68 -19.44
C MET A 250 -7.19 -13.47 -18.52
N ILE A 251 -6.13 -12.70 -18.24
CA ILE A 251 -6.19 -11.50 -17.41
C ILE A 251 -6.31 -10.20 -18.19
N ASP A 252 -6.32 -10.28 -19.54
CA ASP A 252 -6.51 -9.10 -20.38
C ASP A 252 -7.79 -8.34 -20.01
N LYS A 253 -7.74 -7.01 -20.22
CA LYS A 253 -8.82 -6.10 -19.81
C LYS A 253 -10.18 -6.53 -20.40
N GLY A 254 -10.19 -7.02 -21.65
CA GLY A 254 -11.39 -7.51 -22.31
C GLY A 254 -11.92 -8.83 -21.75
N ALA A 255 -11.04 -9.69 -21.22
CA ALA A 255 -11.41 -10.99 -20.68
C ALA A 255 -12.06 -10.90 -19.28
N ILE A 256 -11.63 -9.98 -18.45
CA ILE A 256 -12.18 -9.76 -17.09
C ILE A 256 -13.23 -8.64 -17.12
N GLY A 257 -12.86 -7.43 -17.61
CA GLY A 257 -13.76 -6.27 -17.71
C GLY A 257 -14.57 -6.03 -16.43
N ASN A 258 -15.88 -5.87 -16.60
CA ASN A 258 -16.84 -5.66 -15.53
C ASN A 258 -17.57 -6.96 -15.11
N ARG A 259 -17.00 -8.15 -15.38
CA ARG A 259 -17.68 -9.42 -15.12
C ARG A 259 -17.95 -9.66 -13.64
N PHE A 260 -17.11 -9.12 -12.75
CA PHE A 260 -17.35 -9.21 -11.30
C PHE A 260 -18.46 -8.26 -10.79
N GLN A 261 -19.00 -7.39 -11.64
CA GLN A 261 -20.23 -6.62 -11.34
C GLN A 261 -21.51 -7.42 -11.64
N ASN A 262 -21.41 -8.72 -11.90
CA ASN A 262 -22.54 -9.62 -12.08
C ASN A 262 -22.15 -11.00 -11.57
N LEU A 263 -22.93 -11.55 -10.65
CA LEU A 263 -22.60 -12.81 -9.95
C LEU A 263 -22.49 -14.01 -10.88
N ASP A 264 -23.38 -14.11 -11.88
CA ASP A 264 -23.37 -15.25 -12.81
C ASP A 264 -22.12 -15.22 -13.69
N ARG A 265 -21.75 -14.02 -14.18
CA ARG A 265 -20.51 -13.83 -14.94
C ARG A 265 -19.26 -14.05 -14.08
N ALA A 266 -19.30 -13.68 -12.80
CA ALA A 266 -18.23 -13.96 -11.84
C ALA A 266 -18.07 -15.48 -11.62
N LYS A 267 -19.17 -16.20 -11.40
CA LYS A 267 -19.19 -17.67 -11.29
C LYS A 267 -18.60 -18.34 -12.55
N ASP A 268 -18.92 -17.84 -13.74
CA ASP A 268 -18.35 -18.37 -15.00
C ASP A 268 -16.83 -18.15 -15.11
N LEU A 269 -16.30 -17.05 -14.55
CA LEU A 269 -14.86 -16.86 -14.46
C LEU A 269 -14.22 -17.90 -13.53
N TYR A 270 -14.80 -18.11 -12.34
CA TYR A 270 -14.27 -19.07 -11.36
C TYR A 270 -14.39 -20.53 -11.79
N LYS A 271 -15.41 -20.89 -12.55
CA LYS A 271 -15.51 -22.24 -13.17
C LYS A 271 -14.28 -22.60 -13.98
N LYS A 272 -13.62 -21.63 -14.65
CA LYS A 272 -12.37 -21.85 -15.40
C LYS A 272 -11.20 -22.27 -14.51
N LEU A 273 -11.28 -21.95 -13.22
CA LEU A 273 -10.31 -22.30 -12.19
C LEU A 273 -10.75 -23.53 -11.37
N SER A 274 -11.92 -24.10 -11.65
CA SER A 274 -12.57 -25.12 -10.84
C SER A 274 -12.80 -24.67 -9.39
N LEU A 275 -13.13 -23.37 -9.18
CA LEU A 275 -13.40 -22.75 -7.89
C LEU A 275 -14.85 -22.23 -7.85
N ASP A 276 -15.41 -22.20 -6.63
CA ASP A 276 -16.69 -21.52 -6.35
C ASP A 276 -16.61 -20.79 -4.99
N PRO A 277 -16.11 -19.54 -4.96
CA PRO A 277 -16.03 -18.77 -3.71
C PRO A 277 -17.41 -18.33 -3.19
N PHE A 278 -18.49 -18.53 -3.94
CA PHE A 278 -19.85 -18.18 -3.56
C PHE A 278 -20.59 -19.31 -2.86
N SER A 279 -20.00 -20.50 -2.83
CA SER A 279 -20.60 -21.69 -2.17
C SER A 279 -20.79 -21.55 -0.65
N VAL A 280 -20.12 -20.59 -0.02
CA VAL A 280 -20.24 -20.26 1.40
C VAL A 280 -21.51 -19.45 1.73
N LEU A 281 -22.22 -18.95 0.72
CA LEU A 281 -23.41 -18.10 0.88
C LEU A 281 -24.70 -18.92 0.84
N THR A 282 -25.67 -18.51 1.65
CA THR A 282 -27.06 -18.98 1.53
C THR A 282 -27.74 -18.40 0.28
N LEU A 283 -28.92 -18.90 -0.06
CA LEU A 283 -29.70 -18.37 -1.18
C LEU A 283 -30.12 -16.92 -0.91
N GLU A 284 -30.51 -16.60 0.34
CA GLU A 284 -30.89 -15.24 0.75
C GLU A 284 -29.70 -14.27 0.62
N GLU A 285 -28.51 -14.69 1.02
CA GLU A 285 -27.30 -13.88 0.87
C GLU A 285 -26.91 -13.67 -0.60
N LEU A 286 -27.11 -14.68 -1.46
CA LEU A 286 -26.91 -14.53 -2.90
C LEU A 286 -27.89 -13.52 -3.50
N ASP A 287 -29.14 -13.52 -3.06
CA ASP A 287 -30.16 -12.57 -3.51
C ASP A 287 -29.87 -11.16 -2.97
N LEU A 288 -29.40 -11.03 -1.72
CA LEU A 288 -28.91 -9.78 -1.16
C LEU A 288 -27.74 -9.19 -1.99
N MET A 289 -26.79 -10.04 -2.35
CA MET A 289 -25.67 -9.65 -3.22
C MET A 289 -26.14 -9.12 -4.59
N LYS A 290 -27.07 -9.84 -5.26
CA LYS A 290 -27.63 -9.40 -6.53
C LYS A 290 -28.33 -8.07 -6.41
N LEU A 291 -29.18 -7.91 -5.39
CA LEU A 291 -29.90 -6.68 -5.12
C LEU A 291 -28.93 -5.49 -4.96
N ASN A 292 -27.89 -5.64 -4.17
CA ASN A 292 -26.94 -4.55 -3.89
C ASN A 292 -26.07 -4.21 -5.11
N ILE A 293 -25.71 -5.18 -5.94
CA ILE A 293 -25.01 -4.91 -7.21
C ILE A 293 -25.91 -4.13 -8.18
N GLU A 294 -27.20 -4.46 -8.27
CA GLU A 294 -28.16 -3.71 -9.11
C GLU A 294 -28.47 -2.32 -8.53
N LYS A 295 -28.61 -2.18 -7.20
CA LYS A 295 -28.73 -0.85 -6.54
C LYS A 295 -27.57 0.06 -6.93
N ARG A 296 -26.34 -0.44 -6.90
CA ARG A 296 -25.16 0.34 -7.28
C ARG A 296 -25.28 0.89 -8.70
N HIS A 297 -25.81 0.09 -9.62
CA HIS A 297 -25.99 0.54 -11.00
C HIS A 297 -26.93 1.77 -11.07
N VAL A 298 -28.03 1.72 -10.37
CA VAL A 298 -29.03 2.81 -10.34
C VAL A 298 -28.47 4.04 -9.58
N ILE A 299 -27.78 3.84 -8.46
CA ILE A 299 -27.18 4.92 -7.68
C ILE A 299 -26.15 5.68 -8.52
N GLY A 300 -25.22 4.95 -9.16
CA GLY A 300 -24.11 5.55 -9.90
C GLY A 300 -24.50 6.15 -11.26
N HIS A 301 -25.54 5.65 -11.92
CA HIS A 301 -25.86 6.06 -13.29
C HIS A 301 -27.17 6.86 -13.43
N ASN A 302 -28.15 6.61 -12.56
CA ASN A 302 -29.48 7.21 -12.67
C ASN A 302 -29.80 8.22 -11.52
N LEU A 303 -28.78 8.76 -10.86
CA LEU A 303 -28.95 9.65 -9.70
C LEU A 303 -29.90 9.06 -8.64
N SER A 304 -29.78 7.76 -8.40
CA SER A 304 -30.60 6.97 -7.47
C SER A 304 -32.08 6.87 -7.83
N LEU A 305 -32.50 7.16 -9.05
CA LEU A 305 -33.87 6.96 -9.49
C LEU A 305 -34.03 5.56 -10.11
N ALA A 306 -34.91 4.76 -9.53
CA ALA A 306 -35.25 3.44 -10.06
C ALA A 306 -35.75 3.54 -11.50
N ASP A 307 -35.20 2.75 -12.39
CA ASP A 307 -35.69 2.56 -13.76
C ASP A 307 -36.60 1.33 -13.87
N GLU A 308 -37.18 1.11 -15.04
CA GLU A 308 -38.04 -0.04 -15.29
C GLU A 308 -37.30 -1.38 -15.09
N SER A 309 -36.03 -1.43 -15.52
CA SER A 309 -35.19 -2.63 -15.37
C SER A 309 -34.96 -3.01 -13.92
N TYR A 310 -34.65 -2.03 -13.05
CA TYR A 310 -34.48 -2.26 -11.62
C TYR A 310 -35.78 -2.71 -10.96
N ALA A 311 -36.91 -2.03 -11.25
CA ALA A 311 -38.21 -2.35 -10.67
C ALA A 311 -38.67 -3.77 -11.05
N ASP A 312 -38.51 -4.16 -12.33
CA ASP A 312 -38.90 -5.49 -12.83
C ASP A 312 -37.98 -6.60 -12.26
N THR A 313 -36.66 -6.38 -12.26
CA THR A 313 -35.68 -7.39 -11.83
C THR A 313 -35.76 -7.65 -10.33
N MET A 314 -35.94 -6.60 -9.54
CA MET A 314 -35.91 -6.70 -8.07
C MET A 314 -37.28 -6.83 -7.42
N SER A 315 -38.37 -6.67 -8.16
CA SER A 315 -39.75 -6.57 -7.62
C SER A 315 -39.85 -5.55 -6.48
N ARG A 316 -39.00 -4.52 -6.51
CA ARG A 316 -38.89 -3.47 -5.49
C ARG A 316 -38.85 -2.09 -6.14
N GLY A 317 -39.57 -1.16 -5.51
CA GLY A 317 -39.67 0.23 -5.99
C GLY A 317 -40.60 0.40 -7.19
N LYS A 318 -40.85 1.65 -7.54
CA LYS A 318 -41.58 2.02 -8.76
C LYS A 318 -40.64 2.84 -9.65
N PRO A 319 -40.71 2.69 -10.97
CA PRO A 319 -39.92 3.55 -11.85
C PRO A 319 -40.12 5.04 -11.53
N GLY A 320 -39.01 5.78 -11.48
CA GLY A 320 -39.01 7.22 -11.11
C GLY A 320 -39.03 7.52 -9.62
N THR A 321 -39.04 6.52 -8.73
CA THR A 321 -38.87 6.75 -7.28
C THR A 321 -37.39 6.57 -6.89
N THR A 322 -36.99 7.26 -5.80
CA THR A 322 -35.65 7.12 -5.23
C THR A 322 -35.46 5.71 -4.67
N VAL A 323 -34.33 5.08 -4.98
CA VAL A 323 -33.95 3.78 -4.41
C VAL A 323 -33.63 3.98 -2.92
N GLU A 324 -34.22 3.13 -2.08
CA GLU A 324 -33.94 3.14 -0.65
C GLU A 324 -32.55 2.61 -0.35
N ILE A 325 -31.80 3.34 0.50
CA ILE A 325 -30.47 2.97 0.97
C ILE A 325 -30.49 3.09 2.50
N LEU A 326 -30.32 1.96 3.18
CA LEU A 326 -30.33 1.87 4.64
C LEU A 326 -28.94 1.52 5.15
N ALA A 327 -28.52 2.13 6.24
CA ALA A 327 -27.24 1.88 6.91
C ALA A 327 -27.07 0.40 7.29
N GLU A 328 -28.11 -0.20 7.85
CA GLU A 328 -28.14 -1.60 8.24
C GLU A 328 -27.96 -2.53 7.03
N GLU A 329 -28.61 -2.21 5.91
CA GLU A 329 -28.49 -3.01 4.67
C GLU A 329 -27.09 -2.96 4.08
N ILE A 330 -26.41 -1.78 4.15
CA ILE A 330 -25.01 -1.66 3.73
C ILE A 330 -24.11 -2.52 4.63
N SER A 331 -24.34 -2.50 5.93
CA SER A 331 -23.56 -3.27 6.90
C SER A 331 -23.76 -4.78 6.70
N GLU A 332 -24.99 -5.25 6.49
CA GLU A 332 -25.30 -6.66 6.19
C GLU A 332 -24.68 -7.11 4.87
N PHE A 333 -24.72 -6.25 3.86
CA PHE A 333 -24.06 -6.51 2.58
C PHE A 333 -22.54 -6.61 2.74
N ALA A 334 -21.90 -5.74 3.53
CA ALA A 334 -20.48 -5.79 3.83
C ALA A 334 -20.08 -7.10 4.53
N GLU A 335 -20.89 -7.58 5.49
CA GLU A 335 -20.65 -8.87 6.15
C GLU A 335 -20.80 -10.06 5.17
N THR A 336 -21.75 -9.99 4.23
CA THR A 336 -21.88 -10.99 3.17
C THR A 336 -20.65 -11.01 2.24
N VAL A 337 -20.14 -9.84 1.87
CA VAL A 337 -18.88 -9.72 1.11
C VAL A 337 -17.71 -10.28 1.91
N LYS A 338 -17.65 -10.05 3.22
CA LYS A 338 -16.61 -10.59 4.11
C LYS A 338 -16.50 -12.11 4.04
N LYS A 339 -17.64 -12.82 4.03
CA LYS A 339 -17.64 -14.29 3.90
C LYS A 339 -16.93 -14.74 2.62
N ILE A 340 -17.21 -14.06 1.50
CA ILE A 340 -16.56 -14.37 0.22
C ILE A 340 -15.06 -14.09 0.31
N ILE A 341 -14.63 -12.97 0.90
CA ILE A 341 -13.21 -12.62 1.02
C ILE A 341 -12.46 -13.64 1.89
N MET A 342 -13.06 -14.09 2.97
CA MET A 342 -12.51 -15.16 3.82
C MET A 342 -12.34 -16.46 3.03
N GLU A 343 -13.32 -16.83 2.21
CA GLU A 343 -13.25 -18.02 1.34
C GLU A 343 -12.16 -17.85 0.27
N LEU A 344 -12.05 -16.69 -0.37
CA LEU A 344 -10.97 -16.41 -1.32
C LEU A 344 -9.59 -16.59 -0.67
N GLU A 345 -9.43 -16.16 0.57
CA GLU A 345 -8.17 -16.33 1.30
C GLU A 345 -7.86 -17.79 1.59
N GLN A 346 -8.86 -18.61 1.90
CA GLN A 346 -8.68 -20.04 2.10
C GLN A 346 -8.26 -20.74 0.79
N LEU A 347 -8.85 -20.35 -0.32
CA LEU A 347 -8.55 -20.87 -1.67
C LEU A 347 -7.17 -20.44 -2.21
N MET A 348 -6.49 -19.43 -1.64
CA MET A 348 -5.11 -19.05 -2.01
C MET A 348 -4.12 -20.18 -1.68
#